data_98f71cfbcbdb385bc0dfdf0236d00046
#
_entry.id   98f71cfbcbdb385bc0dfdf0236d00046
#
_cell.length_a   1.000
_cell.length_b   1.000
_cell.length_c   1.000
_cell.angle_alpha   90.00
_cell.angle_beta   90.00
_cell.angle_gamma   90.00
#
_symmetry.space_group_name_H-M   'P 1'
#
loop_
_entity.id
_entity.type
_entity.pdbx_description
1 polymer ?
#
loop_
_entity_poly.entity_id
_entity_poly.type
_entity_poly.pdbx_seq_one_letter_code
_entity_poly.pdbx_strand_id
1 'polypeptide(L)'
;MNFEHTEDRRMLADTLNRFVAEQYGIETRNHIAYGDKGMDPALWSRFAELGAIGALFPEADGGFGGAGFDVAVVFEALGSGLVVEPFLGALVVGRALGLAGNAAQKEHIASIIDGSTVVTLAHEEPGAHYALNRVTTRAVRNGDGWLLTGHKAVVVHGDQAQMLLVSARTSGAVDDEDGISLFLVPADAARLTRRGMGRIDGGRVAEVTLQNVQVGAGALLGAEGQGFATLEHAVGWGILAVCAEALGAMDVAKKHTLEYLQTRKQFGVPIGSFQALQHRMADLLLEVEQARSAVINAAAAMESTDRAERERALSAAKVTMGRIGALVAEESIQLHGGIGMTWELPLSHYAKRLVMVDHQFGDEDHHLARFIALGQG
;
A
#
# COMPACT_ATOMS: atom_id res chain seq x y z
N MET A 1 -20.49 -11.47 -13.97
CA MET A 1 -19.77 -11.14 -12.72
C MET A 1 -20.63 -10.12 -11.99
N ASN A 2 -20.96 -10.33 -10.70
CA ASN A 2 -21.68 -9.32 -9.91
C ASN A 2 -20.64 -8.47 -9.18
N PHE A 3 -20.59 -7.17 -9.48
CA PHE A 3 -19.66 -6.22 -8.86
C PHE A 3 -20.25 -5.47 -7.65
N GLU A 4 -21.49 -5.78 -7.28
CA GLU A 4 -22.11 -5.20 -6.09
C GLU A 4 -21.47 -5.77 -4.84
N HIS A 5 -21.19 -4.91 -3.87
CA HIS A 5 -20.72 -5.33 -2.56
C HIS A 5 -21.78 -6.18 -1.85
N THR A 6 -21.34 -7.25 -1.21
CA THR A 6 -22.17 -8.03 -0.29
C THR A 6 -22.64 -7.14 0.88
N GLU A 7 -23.63 -7.59 1.62
CA GLU A 7 -24.12 -6.88 2.80
C GLU A 7 -23.01 -6.68 3.83
N ASP A 8 -22.20 -7.70 4.08
CA ASP A 8 -21.06 -7.64 5.01
C ASP A 8 -20.02 -6.60 4.57
N ARG A 9 -19.68 -6.53 3.27
CA ARG A 9 -18.77 -5.51 2.73
C ARG A 9 -19.33 -4.10 2.88
N ARG A 10 -20.63 -3.92 2.67
CA ARG A 10 -21.28 -2.62 2.89
C ARG A 10 -21.23 -2.20 4.36
N MET A 11 -21.53 -3.13 5.27
CA MET A 11 -21.45 -2.86 6.72
C MET A 11 -20.01 -2.52 7.15
N LEU A 12 -19.02 -3.23 6.62
CA LEU A 12 -17.60 -2.94 6.87
C LEU A 12 -17.23 -1.54 6.35
N ALA A 13 -17.58 -1.22 5.10
CA ALA A 13 -17.34 0.09 4.50
C ALA A 13 -17.98 1.21 5.33
N ASP A 14 -19.26 1.09 5.71
CA ASP A 14 -19.99 2.08 6.48
C ASP A 14 -19.36 2.28 7.87
N THR A 15 -18.93 1.20 8.51
CA THR A 15 -18.27 1.23 9.83
C THR A 15 -16.93 1.94 9.75
N LEU A 16 -16.09 1.59 8.77
CA LEU A 16 -14.78 2.19 8.59
C LEU A 16 -14.87 3.66 8.17
N ASN A 17 -15.74 3.99 7.21
CA ASN A 17 -15.93 5.35 6.76
C ASN A 17 -16.41 6.26 7.91
N ARG A 18 -17.33 5.78 8.76
CA ARG A 18 -17.79 6.51 9.95
C ARG A 18 -16.66 6.70 10.94
N PHE A 19 -15.92 5.65 11.26
CA PHE A 19 -14.79 5.74 12.18
C PHE A 19 -13.72 6.71 11.69
N VAL A 20 -13.34 6.63 10.41
CA VAL A 20 -12.37 7.53 9.78
C VAL A 20 -12.87 8.98 9.82
N ALA A 21 -14.13 9.23 9.48
CA ALA A 21 -14.71 10.57 9.51
C ALA A 21 -14.74 11.17 10.92
N GLU A 22 -15.02 10.38 11.96
CA GLU A 22 -15.16 10.84 13.34
C GLU A 22 -13.82 10.95 14.08
N GLN A 23 -12.88 10.03 13.82
CA GLN A 23 -11.66 9.91 14.63
C GLN A 23 -10.38 10.34 13.88
N TYR A 24 -10.43 10.39 12.54
CA TYR A 24 -9.25 10.62 11.70
C TYR A 24 -9.37 11.90 10.85
N GLY A 25 -9.97 12.95 11.41
CA GLY A 25 -10.06 14.26 10.75
C GLY A 25 -8.66 14.80 10.38
N ILE A 26 -8.61 15.72 9.41
CA ILE A 26 -7.33 16.18 8.80
C ILE A 26 -6.32 16.73 9.82
N GLU A 27 -6.77 17.37 10.89
CA GLU A 27 -5.88 17.89 11.95
C GLU A 27 -5.24 16.74 12.74
N THR A 28 -6.06 15.74 13.15
CA THR A 28 -5.58 14.52 13.80
C THR A 28 -4.63 13.77 12.89
N ARG A 29 -5.03 13.55 11.63
CA ARG A 29 -4.18 12.93 10.62
C ARG A 29 -2.84 13.65 10.47
N ASN A 30 -2.82 14.96 10.35
CA ASN A 30 -1.59 15.72 10.17
C ASN A 30 -0.70 15.67 11.42
N HIS A 31 -1.29 15.69 12.61
CA HIS A 31 -0.54 15.52 13.86
C HIS A 31 0.16 14.15 13.91
N ILE A 32 -0.51 13.08 13.50
CA ILE A 32 0.05 11.72 13.44
C ILE A 32 1.08 11.61 12.33
N ALA A 33 0.69 11.97 11.11
CA ALA A 33 1.46 11.73 9.89
C ALA A 33 2.78 12.48 9.83
N TYR A 34 2.85 13.67 10.43
CA TYR A 34 4.06 14.50 10.50
C TYR A 34 4.72 14.48 11.87
N GLY A 35 4.20 13.66 12.80
CA GLY A 35 4.81 13.40 14.10
C GLY A 35 5.97 12.43 14.02
N ASP A 36 6.70 12.31 15.12
CA ASP A 36 7.93 11.50 15.20
C ASP A 36 7.70 10.01 14.94
N LYS A 37 6.52 9.48 15.28
CA LYS A 37 6.18 8.07 15.08
C LYS A 37 5.51 7.79 13.74
N GLY A 38 4.78 8.76 13.16
CA GLY A 38 4.01 8.60 11.93
C GLY A 38 2.92 7.52 12.00
N MET A 39 2.50 7.17 13.22
CA MET A 39 1.33 6.34 13.54
C MET A 39 0.88 6.61 14.97
N ASP A 40 -0.39 6.35 15.29
CA ASP A 40 -0.93 6.40 16.64
C ASP A 40 -1.27 4.98 17.12
N PRO A 41 -0.55 4.44 18.14
CA PRO A 41 -0.81 3.10 18.64
C PRO A 41 -2.24 2.89 19.20
N ALA A 42 -2.87 3.95 19.73
CA ALA A 42 -4.24 3.84 20.24
C ALA A 42 -5.25 3.72 19.10
N LEU A 43 -5.10 4.52 18.03
CA LEU A 43 -5.93 4.38 16.84
C LEU A 43 -5.68 3.05 16.12
N TRP A 44 -4.42 2.60 16.06
CA TRP A 44 -4.08 1.29 15.50
C TRP A 44 -4.80 0.15 16.24
N SER A 45 -4.76 0.15 17.59
CA SER A 45 -5.50 -0.83 18.38
C SER A 45 -7.01 -0.75 18.13
N ARG A 46 -7.58 0.45 17.99
CA ARG A 46 -9.00 0.60 17.68
C ARG A 46 -9.38 0.10 16.29
N PHE A 47 -8.52 0.26 15.29
CA PHE A 47 -8.74 -0.35 13.98
C PHE A 47 -8.73 -1.89 14.06
N ALA A 48 -7.86 -2.48 14.89
CA ALA A 48 -7.86 -3.90 15.15
C ALA A 48 -9.17 -4.37 15.83
N GLU A 49 -9.60 -3.67 16.88
CA GLU A 49 -10.87 -3.92 17.60
C GLU A 49 -12.10 -3.82 16.68
N LEU A 50 -12.09 -2.91 15.71
CA LEU A 50 -13.14 -2.77 14.68
C LEU A 50 -13.10 -3.90 13.64
N GLY A 51 -12.07 -4.75 13.67
CA GLY A 51 -11.88 -5.81 12.70
C GLY A 51 -11.30 -5.38 11.37
N ALA A 52 -10.85 -4.12 11.22
CA ALA A 52 -10.31 -3.60 9.96
C ALA A 52 -9.10 -4.41 9.46
N ILE A 53 -8.24 -4.85 10.38
CA ILE A 53 -7.08 -5.67 10.05
C ILE A 53 -7.51 -7.12 9.75
N GLY A 54 -8.43 -7.68 10.55
CA GLY A 54 -8.95 -9.04 10.34
C GLY A 54 -9.67 -9.23 9.00
N ALA A 55 -10.29 -8.17 8.46
CA ALA A 55 -10.92 -8.18 7.15
C ALA A 55 -9.91 -8.37 5.98
N LEU A 56 -8.63 -8.17 6.22
CA LEU A 56 -7.57 -8.37 5.23
C LEU A 56 -7.16 -9.84 5.06
N PHE A 57 -7.63 -10.73 5.94
CA PHE A 57 -7.20 -12.12 6.00
C PHE A 57 -8.36 -13.10 5.88
N PRO A 58 -8.14 -14.28 5.25
CA PRO A 58 -9.13 -15.33 5.18
C PRO A 58 -9.33 -15.99 6.55
N GLU A 59 -10.45 -16.70 6.72
CA GLU A 59 -10.76 -17.48 7.94
C GLU A 59 -9.67 -18.50 8.28
N ALA A 60 -9.06 -19.10 7.27
CA ALA A 60 -7.96 -20.07 7.46
C ALA A 60 -6.73 -19.47 8.16
N ASP A 61 -6.55 -18.16 8.06
CA ASP A 61 -5.47 -17.39 8.70
C ASP A 61 -5.96 -16.58 9.91
N GLY A 62 -7.18 -16.84 10.41
CA GLY A 62 -7.75 -16.20 11.58
C GLY A 62 -8.48 -14.89 11.33
N GLY A 63 -8.66 -14.48 10.07
CA GLY A 63 -9.47 -13.32 9.66
C GLY A 63 -10.94 -13.70 9.39
N PHE A 64 -11.63 -12.84 8.67
CA PHE A 64 -13.04 -13.06 8.28
C PHE A 64 -13.38 -12.50 6.90
N GLY A 65 -12.38 -12.12 6.10
CA GLY A 65 -12.50 -11.58 4.76
C GLY A 65 -11.42 -12.09 3.83
N GLY A 66 -10.61 -11.18 3.35
CA GLY A 66 -9.39 -11.51 2.64
C GLY A 66 -9.53 -11.72 1.14
N ALA A 67 -10.71 -11.63 0.57
CA ALA A 67 -10.87 -11.55 -0.88
C ALA A 67 -10.41 -10.17 -1.41
N GLY A 68 -10.12 -10.08 -2.71
CA GLY A 68 -9.66 -8.82 -3.31
C GLY A 68 -10.60 -7.65 -3.05
N PHE A 69 -11.90 -7.88 -3.10
CA PHE A 69 -12.90 -6.85 -2.79
C PHE A 69 -12.94 -6.46 -1.31
N ASP A 70 -12.62 -7.35 -0.37
CA ASP A 70 -12.56 -7.00 1.06
C ASP A 70 -11.38 -6.06 1.31
N VAL A 71 -10.22 -6.38 0.72
CA VAL A 71 -9.04 -5.52 0.78
C VAL A 71 -9.31 -4.15 0.13
N ALA A 72 -9.98 -4.12 -1.03
CA ALA A 72 -10.32 -2.88 -1.71
C ALA A 72 -11.21 -1.99 -0.83
N VAL A 73 -12.27 -2.53 -0.23
CA VAL A 73 -13.17 -1.79 0.66
C VAL A 73 -12.44 -1.18 1.85
N VAL A 74 -11.56 -1.94 2.50
CA VAL A 74 -10.76 -1.42 3.62
C VAL A 74 -9.88 -0.27 3.15
N PHE A 75 -9.12 -0.44 2.08
CA PHE A 75 -8.16 0.57 1.64
C PHE A 75 -8.83 1.80 1.00
N GLU A 76 -9.99 1.68 0.36
CA GLU A 76 -10.79 2.85 -0.05
C GLU A 76 -11.18 3.69 1.17
N ALA A 77 -11.66 3.06 2.25
CA ALA A 77 -11.99 3.78 3.48
C ALA A 77 -10.75 4.44 4.11
N LEU A 78 -9.59 3.75 4.15
CA LEU A 78 -8.34 4.33 4.62
C LEU A 78 -7.90 5.53 3.76
N GLY A 79 -8.03 5.42 2.44
CA GLY A 79 -7.71 6.50 1.50
C GLY A 79 -8.58 7.73 1.69
N SER A 80 -9.84 7.56 2.07
CA SER A 80 -10.75 8.68 2.34
C SER A 80 -10.29 9.59 3.49
N GLY A 81 -9.55 9.06 4.47
CA GLY A 81 -8.97 9.81 5.58
C GLY A 81 -7.46 10.02 5.48
N LEU A 82 -6.81 9.55 4.41
CA LEU A 82 -5.34 9.52 4.30
C LEU A 82 -4.69 8.85 5.51
N VAL A 83 -5.24 7.72 5.94
CA VAL A 83 -4.78 6.96 7.11
C VAL A 83 -3.34 6.50 6.91
N VAL A 84 -2.48 6.73 7.92
CA VAL A 84 -1.04 6.42 7.83
C VAL A 84 -0.61 5.24 8.71
N GLU A 85 -1.53 4.57 9.39
CA GLU A 85 -1.28 3.38 10.19
C GLU A 85 -0.79 2.19 9.33
N PRO A 86 -0.10 1.20 9.92
CA PRO A 86 0.71 0.20 9.18
C PRO A 86 -0.11 -0.92 8.51
N PHE A 87 -1.27 -0.62 7.95
CA PHE A 87 -2.14 -1.59 7.24
C PHE A 87 -1.43 -2.27 6.07
N LEU A 88 -0.63 -1.51 5.31
CA LEU A 88 0.05 -2.06 4.13
C LEU A 88 1.07 -3.15 4.51
N GLY A 89 1.84 -2.90 5.57
CA GLY A 89 2.79 -3.89 6.10
C GLY A 89 2.08 -5.13 6.63
N ALA A 90 0.99 -4.93 7.40
CA ALA A 90 0.16 -6.01 7.91
C ALA A 90 -0.38 -6.90 6.77
N LEU A 91 -0.95 -6.30 5.72
CA LEU A 91 -1.45 -7.02 4.56
C LEU A 91 -0.34 -7.80 3.85
N VAL A 92 0.72 -7.12 3.40
CA VAL A 92 1.75 -7.73 2.53
C VAL A 92 2.50 -8.85 3.28
N VAL A 93 2.94 -8.59 4.52
CA VAL A 93 3.67 -9.60 5.30
C VAL A 93 2.75 -10.74 5.74
N GLY A 94 1.55 -10.43 6.20
CA GLY A 94 0.60 -11.45 6.60
C GLY A 94 0.19 -12.38 5.45
N ARG A 95 0.03 -11.85 4.23
CA ARG A 95 -0.23 -12.65 3.02
C ARG A 95 0.96 -13.55 2.65
N ALA A 96 2.19 -13.05 2.79
CA ALA A 96 3.38 -13.87 2.59
C ALA A 96 3.46 -15.01 3.61
N LEU A 97 3.14 -14.72 4.89
CA LEU A 97 3.07 -15.72 5.95
C LEU A 97 1.98 -16.77 5.68
N GLY A 98 0.78 -16.36 5.31
CA GLY A 98 -0.32 -17.27 4.98
C GLY A 98 0.02 -18.21 3.82
N LEU A 99 0.71 -17.69 2.78
CA LEU A 99 1.09 -18.44 1.58
C LEU A 99 2.25 -19.43 1.82
N ALA A 100 3.32 -18.99 2.47
CA ALA A 100 4.59 -19.75 2.53
C ALA A 100 5.04 -20.10 3.95
N GLY A 101 4.37 -19.60 4.99
CA GLY A 101 4.75 -19.82 6.38
C GLY A 101 4.51 -21.25 6.85
N ASN A 102 5.43 -21.77 7.67
CA ASN A 102 5.19 -22.96 8.45
C ASN A 102 4.24 -22.65 9.63
N ALA A 103 3.81 -23.68 10.39
CA ALA A 103 2.84 -23.52 11.47
C ALA A 103 3.27 -22.45 12.50
N ALA A 104 4.54 -22.46 12.93
CA ALA A 104 5.05 -21.48 13.91
C ALA A 104 5.10 -20.05 13.34
N GLN A 105 5.41 -19.91 12.06
CA GLN A 105 5.43 -18.58 11.39
C GLN A 105 4.02 -18.02 11.18
N LYS A 106 3.04 -18.88 10.90
CA LYS A 106 1.63 -18.47 10.77
C LYS A 106 1.02 -17.98 12.08
N GLU A 107 1.54 -18.40 13.24
CA GLU A 107 1.12 -17.87 14.55
C GLU A 107 1.30 -16.34 14.66
N HIS A 108 2.27 -15.75 13.91
CA HIS A 108 2.43 -14.31 13.86
C HIS A 108 1.23 -13.58 13.24
N ILE A 109 0.43 -14.25 12.40
CA ILE A 109 -0.74 -13.61 11.75
C ILE A 109 -1.74 -13.17 12.82
N ALA A 110 -1.94 -13.94 13.88
CA ALA A 110 -2.83 -13.57 14.98
C ALA A 110 -2.39 -12.25 15.64
N SER A 111 -1.08 -12.07 15.91
CA SER A 111 -0.54 -10.83 16.48
C SER A 111 -0.51 -9.65 15.51
N ILE A 112 -0.57 -9.92 14.20
CA ILE A 112 -0.77 -8.87 13.17
C ILE A 112 -2.24 -8.43 13.17
N ILE A 113 -3.18 -9.38 13.22
CA ILE A 113 -4.62 -9.11 13.19
C ILE A 113 -5.09 -8.34 14.43
N ASP A 114 -4.59 -8.69 15.61
CA ASP A 114 -4.92 -7.99 16.85
C ASP A 114 -4.16 -6.67 17.03
N GLY A 115 -3.27 -6.33 16.09
CA GLY A 115 -2.50 -5.08 16.07
C GLY A 115 -1.34 -5.01 17.06
N SER A 116 -1.05 -6.09 17.81
CA SER A 116 0.03 -6.11 18.81
C SER A 116 1.43 -6.14 18.16
N THR A 117 1.53 -6.63 16.91
CA THR A 117 2.79 -6.68 16.18
C THR A 117 2.70 -5.89 14.87
N VAL A 118 3.50 -4.83 14.77
CA VAL A 118 3.69 -4.08 13.51
C VAL A 118 4.75 -4.77 12.68
N VAL A 119 4.41 -5.13 11.45
CA VAL A 119 5.29 -5.81 10.51
C VAL A 119 5.43 -4.99 9.23
N THR A 120 6.53 -5.17 8.50
CA THR A 120 6.70 -4.53 7.19
C THR A 120 7.59 -5.33 6.26
N LEU A 121 7.42 -5.09 4.95
CA LEU A 121 8.27 -5.64 3.90
C LEU A 121 9.51 -4.76 3.72
N ALA A 122 10.69 -5.34 3.83
CA ALA A 122 11.99 -4.74 3.52
C ALA A 122 12.56 -5.40 2.25
N HIS A 123 12.13 -4.89 1.09
CA HIS A 123 12.49 -5.45 -0.21
C HIS A 123 13.27 -4.46 -1.08
N GLU A 124 12.75 -3.25 -1.28
CA GLU A 124 13.34 -2.26 -2.18
C GLU A 124 14.81 -1.97 -1.85
N GLU A 125 15.64 -1.86 -2.88
CA GLU A 125 17.07 -1.58 -2.76
C GLU A 125 17.47 -0.40 -3.64
N PRO A 126 18.50 0.39 -3.26
CA PRO A 126 19.02 1.44 -4.12
C PRO A 126 19.42 0.89 -5.50
N GLY A 127 18.91 1.51 -6.56
CA GLY A 127 19.19 1.13 -7.95
C GLY A 127 18.40 -0.08 -8.47
N ALA A 128 17.43 -0.61 -7.72
CA ALA A 128 16.54 -1.67 -8.21
C ALA A 128 15.49 -1.18 -9.21
N HIS A 129 15.14 0.12 -9.19
CA HIS A 129 14.14 0.72 -10.09
C HIS A 129 12.85 -0.10 -10.19
N TYR A 130 12.28 -0.49 -9.02
CA TYR A 130 11.06 -1.29 -8.88
C TYR A 130 11.15 -2.76 -9.34
N ALA A 131 12.29 -3.23 -9.87
CA ALA A 131 12.42 -4.62 -10.29
C ALA A 131 12.45 -5.57 -9.08
N LEU A 132 11.40 -6.39 -8.91
CA LEU A 132 11.26 -7.31 -7.78
C LEU A 132 12.33 -8.41 -7.75
N ASN A 133 12.85 -8.80 -8.90
CA ASN A 133 13.91 -9.81 -9.02
C ASN A 133 15.33 -9.25 -8.78
N ARG A 134 15.49 -7.91 -8.72
CA ARG A 134 16.80 -7.30 -8.48
C ARG A 134 17.09 -7.18 -7.00
N VAL A 135 17.82 -8.16 -6.47
CA VAL A 135 18.16 -8.25 -5.05
C VAL A 135 19.66 -8.41 -4.88
N THR A 136 20.32 -7.42 -4.27
CA THR A 136 21.77 -7.42 -3.96
C THR A 136 22.07 -7.80 -2.51
N THR A 137 21.09 -7.63 -1.59
CA THR A 137 21.18 -8.13 -0.21
C THR A 137 21.43 -9.64 -0.24
N ARG A 138 22.41 -10.12 0.50
CA ARG A 138 22.83 -11.53 0.50
C ARG A 138 22.51 -12.19 1.83
N ALA A 139 22.11 -13.45 1.77
CA ALA A 139 22.01 -14.35 2.90
C ALA A 139 22.93 -15.54 2.69
N VAL A 140 23.82 -15.80 3.65
CA VAL A 140 24.81 -16.89 3.61
C VAL A 140 24.56 -17.81 4.80
N ARG A 141 24.64 -19.12 4.59
CA ARG A 141 24.52 -20.11 5.65
C ARG A 141 25.60 -19.90 6.73
N ASN A 142 25.19 -19.95 8.01
CA ASN A 142 26.06 -19.85 9.16
C ASN A 142 25.59 -20.83 10.25
N GLY A 143 26.24 -21.99 10.31
CA GLY A 143 25.74 -23.11 11.12
C GLY A 143 24.38 -23.60 10.62
N ASP A 144 23.41 -23.65 11.50
CA ASP A 144 22.00 -23.98 11.20
C ASP A 144 21.16 -22.76 10.80
N GLY A 145 21.71 -21.55 10.89
CA GLY A 145 21.07 -20.29 10.57
C GLY A 145 21.67 -19.55 9.37
N TRP A 146 21.53 -18.22 9.38
CA TRP A 146 21.88 -17.34 8.26
C TRP A 146 22.54 -16.07 8.74
N LEU A 147 23.44 -15.53 7.90
CA LEU A 147 23.97 -14.17 8.01
C LEU A 147 23.46 -13.33 6.86
N LEU A 148 22.74 -12.25 7.14
CA LEU A 148 22.19 -11.32 6.19
C LEU A 148 23.06 -10.06 6.12
N THR A 149 23.42 -9.66 4.89
CA THR A 149 24.22 -8.44 4.64
C THR A 149 23.64 -7.70 3.44
N GLY A 150 23.29 -6.43 3.60
CA GLY A 150 22.74 -5.60 2.53
C GLY A 150 22.12 -4.31 3.02
N HIS A 151 21.41 -3.64 2.12
CA HIS A 151 20.76 -2.37 2.38
C HIS A 151 19.39 -2.32 1.73
N LYS A 152 18.36 -1.97 2.50
CA LYS A 152 16.99 -1.76 2.02
C LYS A 152 16.62 -0.30 2.13
N ALA A 153 16.02 0.23 1.08
CA ALA A 153 15.56 1.62 1.01
C ALA A 153 14.04 1.68 1.08
N VAL A 154 13.51 2.83 1.49
CA VAL A 154 12.07 3.16 1.44
C VAL A 154 11.18 2.11 2.13
N VAL A 155 11.66 1.49 3.21
CA VAL A 155 10.87 0.51 3.99
C VAL A 155 9.78 1.25 4.75
N VAL A 156 8.53 1.11 4.30
CA VAL A 156 7.36 1.79 4.91
C VAL A 156 7.19 1.32 6.35
N HIS A 157 7.08 2.24 7.32
CA HIS A 157 7.08 1.97 8.76
C HIS A 157 8.28 1.16 9.26
N GLY A 158 9.38 1.14 8.52
CA GLY A 158 10.57 0.36 8.88
C GLY A 158 11.20 0.75 10.22
N ASP A 159 11.02 1.99 10.68
CA ASP A 159 11.47 2.47 11.97
C ASP A 159 10.48 2.13 13.12
N GLN A 160 9.25 1.76 12.83
CA GLN A 160 8.21 1.43 13.80
C GLN A 160 7.97 -0.09 13.92
N ALA A 161 8.31 -0.86 12.89
CA ALA A 161 8.06 -2.30 12.86
C ALA A 161 8.85 -3.05 13.94
N GLN A 162 8.23 -4.10 14.51
CA GLN A 162 8.87 -5.08 15.36
C GLN A 162 9.49 -6.23 14.58
N MET A 163 8.96 -6.52 13.37
CA MET A 163 9.45 -7.58 12.49
C MET A 163 9.50 -7.10 11.05
N LEU A 164 10.56 -7.48 10.35
CA LEU A 164 10.79 -7.19 8.93
C LEU A 164 10.73 -8.49 8.13
N LEU A 165 9.99 -8.51 7.04
CA LEU A 165 10.13 -9.52 6.01
C LEU A 165 11.18 -9.04 5.01
N VAL A 166 12.37 -9.64 5.06
CA VAL A 166 13.53 -9.22 4.28
C VAL A 166 13.73 -10.16 3.10
N SER A 167 13.80 -9.64 1.87
CA SER A 167 14.26 -10.40 0.71
C SER A 167 15.79 -10.40 0.65
N ALA A 168 16.39 -11.56 0.40
CA ALA A 168 17.82 -11.69 0.25
C ALA A 168 18.18 -12.78 -0.76
N ARG A 169 19.32 -12.64 -1.42
CA ARG A 169 19.84 -13.58 -2.40
C ARG A 169 20.64 -14.67 -1.70
N THR A 170 20.22 -15.92 -1.87
CA THR A 170 20.94 -17.11 -1.40
C THR A 170 21.75 -17.79 -2.50
N SER A 171 21.36 -17.58 -3.78
CA SER A 171 22.07 -18.12 -4.95
C SER A 171 21.73 -17.33 -6.21
N GLY A 172 22.33 -17.65 -7.36
CA GLY A 172 22.05 -17.04 -8.64
C GLY A 172 22.62 -15.63 -8.83
N ALA A 173 22.32 -15.03 -9.98
CA ALA A 173 22.68 -13.65 -10.30
C ALA A 173 21.72 -12.64 -9.65
N VAL A 174 22.13 -11.38 -9.64
CA VAL A 174 21.39 -10.29 -8.94
C VAL A 174 19.98 -10.10 -9.50
N ASP A 175 19.78 -10.36 -10.79
CA ASP A 175 18.54 -10.12 -11.50
C ASP A 175 17.73 -11.41 -11.80
N ASP A 176 18.15 -12.57 -11.25
CA ASP A 176 17.41 -13.82 -11.41
C ASP A 176 16.16 -13.85 -10.52
N GLU A 177 15.05 -14.42 -10.99
CA GLU A 177 13.89 -14.73 -10.14
C GLU A 177 14.23 -15.85 -9.14
N ASP A 178 14.94 -16.89 -9.61
CA ASP A 178 15.46 -17.95 -8.75
C ASP A 178 16.60 -17.45 -7.85
N GLY A 179 16.71 -18.04 -6.66
CA GLY A 179 17.75 -17.71 -5.69
C GLY A 179 17.39 -16.60 -4.72
N ILE A 180 16.21 -15.99 -4.82
CA ILE A 180 15.66 -15.10 -3.82
C ILE A 180 15.03 -15.91 -2.68
N SER A 181 15.37 -15.57 -1.44
CA SER A 181 14.80 -16.12 -0.22
C SER A 181 14.20 -15.00 0.63
N LEU A 182 13.19 -15.32 1.41
CA LEU A 182 12.53 -14.39 2.30
C LEU A 182 12.83 -14.77 3.76
N PHE A 183 13.13 -13.76 4.59
CA PHE A 183 13.52 -13.97 5.98
C PHE A 183 12.70 -13.09 6.92
N LEU A 184 12.15 -13.68 7.97
CA LEU A 184 11.56 -12.95 9.09
C LEU A 184 12.69 -12.51 10.03
N VAL A 185 12.91 -11.21 10.12
CA VAL A 185 14.01 -10.62 10.90
C VAL A 185 13.44 -9.73 12.00
N PRO A 186 13.72 -10.02 13.30
CA PRO A 186 13.38 -9.11 14.37
C PRO A 186 14.03 -7.75 14.15
N ALA A 187 13.28 -6.67 14.35
CA ALA A 187 13.76 -5.32 14.04
C ALA A 187 14.79 -4.80 15.05
N ASP A 188 14.96 -5.48 16.19
CA ASP A 188 15.98 -5.26 17.22
C ASP A 188 17.19 -6.20 17.08
N ALA A 189 17.27 -6.98 15.99
CA ALA A 189 18.37 -7.89 15.74
C ALA A 189 19.72 -7.16 15.77
N ALA A 190 20.71 -7.77 16.41
CA ALA A 190 22.06 -7.20 16.51
C ALA A 190 22.64 -6.93 15.11
N ARG A 191 23.28 -5.75 14.93
CA ARG A 191 23.85 -5.29 13.65
C ARG A 191 22.83 -4.96 12.55
N LEU A 192 21.56 -4.85 12.89
CA LEU A 192 20.55 -4.21 12.08
C LEU A 192 20.42 -2.75 12.53
N THR A 193 20.49 -1.82 11.59
CA THR A 193 20.27 -0.39 11.86
C THR A 193 19.15 0.14 10.98
N ARG A 194 18.35 1.04 11.55
CA ARG A 194 17.19 1.66 10.88
C ARG A 194 17.28 3.17 10.99
N ARG A 195 17.21 3.85 9.87
CA ARG A 195 17.18 5.31 9.81
C ARG A 195 15.83 5.77 9.30
N GLY A 196 14.95 6.18 10.21
CA GLY A 196 13.62 6.66 9.89
C GLY A 196 13.62 8.06 9.26
N MET A 197 12.70 8.30 8.34
CA MET A 197 12.48 9.57 7.65
C MET A 197 10.97 9.79 7.45
N GLY A 198 10.54 11.07 7.54
CA GLY A 198 9.18 11.46 7.16
C GLY A 198 9.01 11.49 5.65
N ARG A 199 7.81 11.15 5.19
CA ARG A 199 7.38 11.27 3.78
C ARG A 199 6.69 12.60 3.54
N ILE A 200 6.73 13.09 2.30
CA ILE A 200 6.08 14.36 1.92
C ILE A 200 4.55 14.28 1.99
N ASP A 201 3.99 13.10 1.74
CA ASP A 201 2.56 12.79 1.81
C ASP A 201 2.10 12.33 3.21
N GLY A 202 3.01 12.33 4.18
CA GLY A 202 2.79 11.89 5.56
C GLY A 202 3.18 10.44 5.81
N GLY A 203 3.28 10.08 7.08
CA GLY A 203 3.80 8.78 7.50
C GLY A 203 5.33 8.70 7.41
N ARG A 204 5.86 7.49 7.62
CA ARG A 204 7.30 7.28 7.74
C ARG A 204 7.81 6.13 6.89
N VAL A 205 9.07 6.23 6.50
CA VAL A 205 9.85 5.17 5.87
C VAL A 205 11.20 5.06 6.58
N ALA A 206 11.91 3.97 6.37
CA ALA A 206 13.27 3.82 6.86
C ALA A 206 14.20 3.25 5.80
N GLU A 207 15.47 3.63 5.88
CA GLU A 207 16.58 2.83 5.36
C GLU A 207 16.96 1.77 6.39
N VAL A 208 17.14 0.54 5.95
CA VAL A 208 17.50 -0.60 6.78
C VAL A 208 18.82 -1.17 6.31
N THR A 209 19.83 -1.14 7.17
CA THR A 209 21.15 -1.70 6.89
C THR A 209 21.37 -2.97 7.71
N LEU A 210 21.73 -4.06 7.01
CA LEU A 210 22.08 -5.34 7.62
C LEU A 210 23.59 -5.57 7.49
N GLN A 211 24.29 -5.73 8.61
CA GLN A 211 25.76 -5.95 8.65
C GLN A 211 26.09 -7.30 9.28
N ASN A 212 25.95 -8.39 8.51
CA ASN A 212 26.03 -9.75 9.03
C ASN A 212 25.03 -9.99 10.17
N VAL A 213 23.77 -9.62 9.95
CA VAL A 213 22.68 -9.89 10.88
C VAL A 213 22.45 -11.39 10.94
N GLN A 214 22.61 -11.95 12.15
CA GLN A 214 22.41 -13.38 12.37
C GLN A 214 20.96 -13.68 12.68
N VAL A 215 20.39 -14.64 11.96
CA VAL A 215 19.06 -15.19 12.22
C VAL A 215 19.10 -16.72 12.24
N GLY A 216 18.21 -17.33 13.01
CA GLY A 216 18.11 -18.78 13.11
C GLY A 216 17.50 -19.45 11.86
N ALA A 217 17.53 -20.76 11.80
CA ALA A 217 16.94 -21.54 10.71
C ALA A 217 15.45 -21.24 10.49
N GLY A 218 14.71 -21.01 11.58
CA GLY A 218 13.28 -20.68 11.54
C GLY A 218 12.94 -19.32 10.94
N ALA A 219 13.92 -18.47 10.64
CA ALA A 219 13.69 -17.17 10.00
C ALA A 219 13.37 -17.30 8.50
N LEU A 220 13.82 -18.36 7.83
CA LEU A 220 13.54 -18.58 6.42
C LEU A 220 12.05 -18.85 6.20
N LEU A 221 11.40 -18.02 5.40
CA LEU A 221 10.00 -18.19 4.99
C LEU A 221 9.94 -19.00 3.69
N GLY A 222 9.28 -20.14 3.72
CA GLY A 222 9.21 -21.04 2.58
C GLY A 222 10.53 -21.80 2.33
N ALA A 223 10.83 -22.12 1.07
CA ALA A 223 12.03 -22.84 0.67
C ALA A 223 13.15 -21.86 0.25
N GLU A 224 14.40 -22.28 0.51
CA GLU A 224 15.60 -21.54 0.09
C GLU A 224 15.62 -21.34 -1.44
N GLY A 225 15.85 -20.10 -1.87
CA GLY A 225 15.94 -19.73 -3.28
C GLY A 225 14.62 -19.67 -4.03
N GLN A 226 13.47 -19.95 -3.37
CA GLN A 226 12.14 -20.03 -4.00
C GLN A 226 11.19 -18.91 -3.52
N GLY A 227 11.73 -17.82 -2.98
CA GLY A 227 10.93 -16.75 -2.37
C GLY A 227 10.28 -15.79 -3.38
N PHE A 228 10.69 -15.78 -4.65
CA PHE A 228 10.21 -14.80 -5.63
C PHE A 228 8.69 -14.84 -5.84
N ALA A 229 8.11 -16.02 -6.06
CA ALA A 229 6.67 -16.16 -6.28
C ALA A 229 5.85 -15.69 -5.08
N THR A 230 6.33 -15.95 -3.86
CA THR A 230 5.69 -15.47 -2.62
C THR A 230 5.79 -13.95 -2.52
N LEU A 231 6.95 -13.37 -2.82
CA LEU A 231 7.19 -11.93 -2.82
C LEU A 231 6.29 -11.23 -3.85
N GLU A 232 6.27 -11.71 -5.09
CA GLU A 232 5.43 -11.15 -6.16
C GLU A 232 3.95 -11.17 -5.79
N HIS A 233 3.46 -12.30 -5.30
CA HIS A 233 2.06 -12.42 -4.87
C HIS A 233 1.72 -11.48 -3.71
N ALA A 234 2.59 -11.38 -2.70
CA ALA A 234 2.39 -10.49 -1.57
C ALA A 234 2.43 -9.00 -1.98
N VAL A 235 3.35 -8.64 -2.87
CA VAL A 235 3.41 -7.29 -3.47
C VAL A 235 2.16 -7.01 -4.31
N GLY A 236 1.62 -8.02 -5.01
CA GLY A 236 0.36 -7.91 -5.74
C GLY A 236 -0.81 -7.46 -4.86
N TRP A 237 -0.93 -8.00 -3.64
CA TRP A 237 -1.87 -7.50 -2.64
C TRP A 237 -1.60 -6.06 -2.24
N GLY A 238 -0.32 -5.69 -2.10
CA GLY A 238 0.09 -4.31 -1.85
C GLY A 238 -0.30 -3.36 -2.99
N ILE A 239 -0.14 -3.78 -4.24
CA ILE A 239 -0.55 -3.00 -5.43
C ILE A 239 -2.07 -2.77 -5.43
N LEU A 240 -2.88 -3.80 -5.21
CA LEU A 240 -4.33 -3.64 -5.08
C LEU A 240 -4.67 -2.64 -3.97
N ALA A 241 -4.04 -2.78 -2.82
CA ALA A 241 -4.26 -1.93 -1.65
C ALA A 241 -4.00 -0.45 -1.94
N VAL A 242 -2.83 -0.12 -2.52
CA VAL A 242 -2.51 1.29 -2.83
C VAL A 242 -3.37 1.86 -3.95
N CYS A 243 -3.82 1.02 -4.90
CA CYS A 243 -4.79 1.44 -5.92
C CYS A 243 -6.16 1.77 -5.30
N ALA A 244 -6.64 0.94 -4.38
CA ALA A 244 -7.90 1.19 -3.68
C ALA A 244 -7.82 2.41 -2.75
N GLU A 245 -6.71 2.58 -2.04
CA GLU A 245 -6.43 3.78 -1.23
C GLU A 245 -6.46 5.05 -2.09
N ALA A 246 -5.81 5.02 -3.25
CA ALA A 246 -5.83 6.15 -4.18
C ALA A 246 -7.25 6.49 -4.65
N LEU A 247 -8.08 5.47 -4.93
CA LEU A 247 -9.48 5.67 -5.31
C LEU A 247 -10.27 6.39 -4.21
N GLY A 248 -10.13 5.98 -2.95
CA GLY A 248 -10.73 6.65 -1.81
C GLY A 248 -10.28 8.11 -1.67
N ALA A 249 -9.00 8.38 -1.89
CA ALA A 249 -8.44 9.74 -1.90
C ALA A 249 -8.98 10.57 -3.07
N MET A 250 -9.13 9.99 -4.28
CA MET A 250 -9.71 10.65 -5.45
C MET A 250 -11.18 11.03 -5.21
N ASP A 251 -11.96 10.17 -4.57
CA ASP A 251 -13.37 10.45 -4.24
C ASP A 251 -13.50 11.66 -3.31
N VAL A 252 -12.63 11.80 -2.33
CA VAL A 252 -12.62 12.97 -1.45
C VAL A 252 -12.15 14.22 -2.21
N ALA A 253 -11.10 14.15 -3.01
CA ALA A 253 -10.62 15.27 -3.81
C ALA A 253 -11.70 15.75 -4.80
N LYS A 254 -12.36 14.82 -5.48
CA LYS A 254 -13.51 15.06 -6.36
C LYS A 254 -14.66 15.79 -5.63
N LYS A 255 -15.04 15.27 -4.45
CA LYS A 255 -16.11 15.85 -3.63
C LYS A 255 -15.78 17.29 -3.20
N HIS A 256 -14.61 17.51 -2.63
CA HIS A 256 -14.17 18.85 -2.19
C HIS A 256 -14.11 19.83 -3.35
N THR A 257 -13.65 19.38 -4.52
CA THR A 257 -13.59 20.23 -5.73
C THR A 257 -14.98 20.63 -6.20
N LEU A 258 -15.92 19.68 -6.24
CA LEU A 258 -17.30 19.96 -6.62
C LEU A 258 -17.97 20.95 -5.65
N GLU A 259 -17.83 20.74 -4.35
CA GLU A 259 -18.36 21.63 -3.30
C GLU A 259 -17.76 23.03 -3.41
N TYR A 260 -16.46 23.15 -3.68
CA TYR A 260 -15.81 24.45 -3.88
C TYR A 260 -16.35 25.18 -5.12
N LEU A 261 -16.51 24.50 -6.25
CA LEU A 261 -17.08 25.09 -7.47
C LEU A 261 -18.52 25.58 -7.24
N GLN A 262 -19.31 24.91 -6.40
CA GLN A 262 -20.68 25.30 -6.10
C GLN A 262 -20.78 26.47 -5.11
N THR A 263 -19.80 26.64 -4.24
CA THR A 263 -19.87 27.61 -3.14
C THR A 263 -19.03 28.87 -3.40
N ARG A 264 -17.89 28.75 -4.08
CA ARG A 264 -16.99 29.89 -4.37
C ARG A 264 -17.63 30.83 -5.39
N LYS A 265 -17.73 32.11 -5.05
CA LYS A 265 -18.30 33.13 -5.94
C LYS A 265 -17.20 34.02 -6.50
N GLN A 266 -17.27 34.28 -7.81
CA GLN A 266 -16.53 35.30 -8.54
C GLN A 266 -17.45 35.90 -9.62
N PHE A 267 -17.23 37.15 -9.98
CA PHE A 267 -18.08 37.86 -10.97
C PHE A 267 -19.57 37.81 -10.64
N GLY A 268 -19.91 37.75 -9.34
CA GLY A 268 -21.30 37.75 -8.87
C GLY A 268 -22.02 36.41 -8.87
N VAL A 269 -21.40 35.34 -9.36
CA VAL A 269 -22.00 33.98 -9.47
C VAL A 269 -21.08 32.92 -8.88
N PRO A 270 -21.58 31.71 -8.50
CA PRO A 270 -20.75 30.55 -8.22
C PRO A 270 -19.87 30.22 -9.42
N ILE A 271 -18.58 29.92 -9.19
CA ILE A 271 -17.64 29.66 -10.30
C ILE A 271 -18.01 28.39 -11.07
N GLY A 272 -18.68 27.42 -10.48
CA GLY A 272 -19.23 26.24 -11.14
C GLY A 272 -20.31 26.50 -12.17
N SER A 273 -20.80 27.76 -12.31
CA SER A 273 -21.69 28.16 -13.40
C SER A 273 -20.99 28.39 -14.75
N PHE A 274 -19.64 28.49 -14.74
CA PHE A 274 -18.87 28.68 -15.97
C PHE A 274 -18.64 27.34 -16.69
N GLN A 275 -19.06 27.25 -17.95
CA GLN A 275 -18.96 26.01 -18.74
C GLN A 275 -17.56 25.43 -18.82
N ALA A 276 -16.52 26.28 -18.89
CA ALA A 276 -15.14 25.81 -18.91
C ALA A 276 -14.77 24.98 -17.66
N LEU A 277 -15.29 25.32 -16.48
CA LEU A 277 -15.08 24.57 -15.25
C LEU A 277 -15.98 23.35 -15.16
N GLN A 278 -17.21 23.44 -15.69
CA GLN A 278 -18.12 22.29 -15.77
C GLN A 278 -17.56 21.15 -16.63
N HIS A 279 -16.97 21.49 -17.80
CA HIS A 279 -16.37 20.49 -18.69
C HIS A 279 -15.16 19.82 -18.01
N ARG A 280 -14.25 20.57 -17.39
CA ARG A 280 -13.12 20.00 -16.64
C ARG A 280 -13.57 19.11 -15.50
N MET A 281 -14.61 19.52 -14.77
CA MET A 281 -15.17 18.68 -13.68
C MET A 281 -15.82 17.41 -14.22
N ALA A 282 -16.51 17.47 -15.37
CA ALA A 282 -17.09 16.30 -16.02
C ALA A 282 -16.02 15.31 -16.49
N ASP A 283 -14.93 15.81 -17.09
CA ASP A 283 -13.79 14.97 -17.49
C ASP A 283 -13.14 14.30 -16.25
N LEU A 284 -12.94 15.06 -15.17
CA LEU A 284 -12.39 14.51 -13.92
C LEU A 284 -13.29 13.41 -13.33
N LEU A 285 -14.62 13.59 -13.36
CA LEU A 285 -15.57 12.57 -12.92
C LEU A 285 -15.46 11.27 -13.74
N LEU A 286 -15.35 11.39 -15.07
CA LEU A 286 -15.18 10.23 -15.96
C LEU A 286 -13.89 9.46 -15.66
N GLU A 287 -12.78 10.16 -15.45
CA GLU A 287 -11.50 9.54 -15.14
C GLU A 287 -11.52 8.84 -13.77
N VAL A 288 -12.15 9.40 -12.74
CA VAL A 288 -12.31 8.72 -11.44
C VAL A 288 -13.13 7.42 -11.57
N GLU A 289 -14.16 7.39 -12.43
CA GLU A 289 -14.93 6.15 -12.70
C GLU A 289 -14.10 5.11 -13.49
N GLN A 290 -13.18 5.55 -14.37
CA GLN A 290 -12.20 4.66 -14.99
C GLN A 290 -11.24 4.05 -13.94
N ALA A 291 -10.76 4.87 -12.99
CA ALA A 291 -9.95 4.41 -11.88
C ALA A 291 -10.68 3.37 -11.03
N ARG A 292 -11.96 3.60 -10.72
CA ARG A 292 -12.82 2.64 -10.00
C ARG A 292 -12.93 1.31 -10.74
N SER A 293 -13.17 1.36 -12.05
CA SER A 293 -13.25 0.16 -12.89
C SER A 293 -11.94 -0.64 -12.88
N ALA A 294 -10.79 0.05 -12.85
CA ALA A 294 -9.49 -0.59 -12.77
C ALA A 294 -9.27 -1.29 -11.42
N VAL A 295 -9.68 -0.68 -10.29
CA VAL A 295 -9.62 -1.31 -8.96
C VAL A 295 -10.52 -2.54 -8.90
N ILE A 296 -11.74 -2.46 -9.40
CA ILE A 296 -12.68 -3.59 -9.45
C ILE A 296 -12.07 -4.76 -10.23
N ASN A 297 -11.47 -4.48 -11.40
CA ASN A 297 -10.81 -5.51 -12.21
C ASN A 297 -9.62 -6.13 -11.49
N ALA A 298 -8.77 -5.33 -10.85
CA ALA A 298 -7.64 -5.81 -10.07
C ALA A 298 -8.09 -6.65 -8.87
N ALA A 299 -9.12 -6.21 -8.14
CA ALA A 299 -9.68 -6.95 -7.01
C ALA A 299 -10.24 -8.32 -7.43
N ALA A 300 -10.94 -8.38 -8.57
CA ALA A 300 -11.44 -9.64 -9.12
C ALA A 300 -10.30 -10.57 -9.56
N ALA A 301 -9.25 -10.02 -10.16
CA ALA A 301 -8.12 -10.80 -10.65
C ALA A 301 -7.24 -11.40 -9.54
N MET A 302 -7.30 -10.86 -8.31
CA MET A 302 -6.56 -11.44 -7.16
C MET A 302 -6.96 -12.87 -6.84
N GLU A 303 -8.17 -13.29 -7.21
CA GLU A 303 -8.65 -14.66 -7.03
C GLU A 303 -8.18 -15.61 -8.12
N SER A 304 -7.55 -15.11 -9.19
CA SER A 304 -7.05 -15.94 -10.29
C SER A 304 -5.79 -16.71 -9.87
N THR A 305 -5.76 -17.99 -10.19
CA THR A 305 -4.57 -18.84 -10.06
C THR A 305 -3.58 -18.64 -11.20
N ASP A 306 -4.01 -18.01 -12.30
CA ASP A 306 -3.14 -17.64 -13.42
C ASP A 306 -2.32 -16.39 -13.05
N ARG A 307 -0.99 -16.59 -12.94
CA ARG A 307 -0.03 -15.51 -12.66
C ARG A 307 -0.14 -14.39 -13.69
N ALA A 308 -0.19 -14.73 -14.98
CA ALA A 308 -0.18 -13.73 -16.04
C ALA A 308 -1.46 -12.88 -16.02
N GLU A 309 -2.62 -13.50 -15.85
CA GLU A 309 -3.91 -12.80 -15.72
C GLU A 309 -3.88 -11.84 -14.52
N ARG A 310 -3.50 -12.33 -13.34
CA ARG A 310 -3.44 -11.54 -12.10
C ARG A 310 -2.48 -10.36 -12.22
N GLU A 311 -1.24 -10.62 -12.59
CA GLU A 311 -0.19 -9.59 -12.61
C GLU A 311 -0.42 -8.56 -13.73
N ARG A 312 -1.05 -8.95 -14.84
CA ARG A 312 -1.47 -7.99 -15.89
C ARG A 312 -2.58 -7.08 -15.40
N ALA A 313 -3.59 -7.61 -14.71
CA ALA A 313 -4.68 -6.80 -14.16
C ALA A 313 -4.16 -5.79 -13.13
N LEU A 314 -3.26 -6.22 -12.24
CA LEU A 314 -2.59 -5.35 -11.26
C LEU A 314 -1.76 -4.25 -11.93
N SER A 315 -0.98 -4.61 -12.96
CA SER A 315 -0.17 -3.63 -13.69
C SER A 315 -1.05 -2.63 -14.45
N ALA A 316 -2.14 -3.08 -15.07
CA ALA A 316 -3.10 -2.19 -15.72
C ALA A 316 -3.76 -1.22 -14.73
N ALA A 317 -4.13 -1.70 -13.54
CA ALA A 317 -4.67 -0.85 -12.48
C ALA A 317 -3.65 0.19 -12.03
N LYS A 318 -2.38 -0.20 -11.85
CA LYS A 318 -1.33 0.71 -11.38
C LYS A 318 -1.00 1.80 -12.40
N VAL A 319 -0.93 1.48 -13.72
CA VAL A 319 -0.83 2.45 -14.81
C VAL A 319 -1.99 3.45 -14.76
N THR A 320 -3.21 2.93 -14.62
CA THR A 320 -4.41 3.76 -14.55
C THR A 320 -4.38 4.69 -13.33
N MET A 321 -3.97 4.18 -12.16
CA MET A 321 -3.91 4.95 -10.92
C MET A 321 -2.81 6.02 -10.94
N GLY A 322 -1.63 5.73 -11.50
CA GLY A 322 -0.55 6.71 -11.66
C GLY A 322 -1.01 7.90 -12.49
N ARG A 323 -1.51 7.62 -13.71
CA ARG A 323 -2.00 8.63 -14.63
C ARG A 323 -3.17 9.44 -14.06
N ILE A 324 -4.22 8.77 -13.58
CA ILE A 324 -5.43 9.44 -13.09
C ILE A 324 -5.18 10.13 -11.75
N GLY A 325 -4.34 9.57 -10.88
CA GLY A 325 -3.97 10.18 -9.62
C GLY A 325 -3.29 11.53 -9.80
N ALA A 326 -2.32 11.62 -10.72
CA ALA A 326 -1.68 12.87 -11.09
C ALA A 326 -2.70 13.88 -11.67
N LEU A 327 -3.56 13.42 -12.60
CA LEU A 327 -4.61 14.26 -13.19
C LEU A 327 -5.56 14.82 -12.13
N VAL A 328 -6.07 13.97 -11.23
CA VAL A 328 -6.99 14.40 -10.15
C VAL A 328 -6.31 15.40 -9.22
N ALA A 329 -5.05 15.17 -8.86
CA ALA A 329 -4.28 16.10 -8.04
C ALA A 329 -4.13 17.47 -8.72
N GLU A 330 -3.70 17.51 -9.98
CA GLU A 330 -3.48 18.74 -10.74
C GLU A 330 -4.79 19.50 -11.01
N GLU A 331 -5.82 18.80 -11.51
CA GLU A 331 -7.10 19.42 -11.83
C GLU A 331 -7.83 19.96 -10.59
N SER A 332 -7.81 19.20 -9.48
CA SER A 332 -8.42 19.63 -8.24
C SER A 332 -7.73 20.90 -7.69
N ILE A 333 -6.40 20.95 -7.68
CA ILE A 333 -5.63 22.15 -7.30
C ILE A 333 -5.97 23.32 -8.25
N GLN A 334 -5.96 23.09 -9.55
CA GLN A 334 -6.25 24.11 -10.55
C GLN A 334 -7.66 24.70 -10.38
N LEU A 335 -8.66 23.86 -10.15
CA LEU A 335 -10.05 24.25 -9.95
C LEU A 335 -10.28 25.02 -8.64
N HIS A 336 -9.45 24.82 -7.63
CA HIS A 336 -9.46 25.62 -6.39
C HIS A 336 -8.63 26.93 -6.54
N GLY A 337 -7.71 27.00 -7.51
CA GLY A 337 -6.78 28.12 -7.68
C GLY A 337 -5.79 28.21 -6.53
N GLY A 338 -5.33 29.40 -6.18
CA GLY A 338 -4.23 29.61 -5.21
C GLY A 338 -4.44 28.93 -3.86
N ILE A 339 -5.67 28.82 -3.36
CA ILE A 339 -5.96 28.12 -2.08
C ILE A 339 -5.68 26.63 -2.17
N GLY A 340 -5.80 26.00 -3.35
CA GLY A 340 -5.53 24.57 -3.55
C GLY A 340 -4.09 24.18 -3.25
N MET A 341 -3.16 25.14 -3.25
CA MET A 341 -1.75 24.90 -2.94
C MET A 341 -1.37 25.16 -1.48
N THR A 342 -2.32 25.62 -0.65
CA THR A 342 -2.01 25.95 0.74
C THR A 342 -1.99 24.71 1.61
N TRP A 343 -1.19 24.76 2.68
CA TRP A 343 -1.09 23.67 3.65
C TRP A 343 -2.39 23.46 4.44
N GLU A 344 -3.12 24.52 4.69
CA GLU A 344 -4.34 24.56 5.49
C GLU A 344 -5.53 23.90 4.80
N LEU A 345 -5.50 23.84 3.45
CA LEU A 345 -6.57 23.20 2.70
C LEU A 345 -6.34 21.68 2.70
N PRO A 346 -7.29 20.86 3.18
CA PRO A 346 -7.14 19.39 3.17
C PRO A 346 -6.76 18.81 1.82
N LEU A 347 -7.26 19.40 0.73
CA LEU A 347 -7.01 18.96 -0.64
C LEU A 347 -5.52 18.80 -0.97
N SER A 348 -4.66 19.70 -0.47
CA SER A 348 -3.21 19.64 -0.74
C SER A 348 -2.57 18.34 -0.24
N HIS A 349 -3.10 17.74 0.82
CA HIS A 349 -2.61 16.49 1.38
C HIS A 349 -3.06 15.28 0.53
N TYR A 350 -4.30 15.31 0.01
CA TYR A 350 -4.78 14.32 -0.95
C TYR A 350 -3.97 14.36 -2.26
N ALA A 351 -3.71 15.55 -2.78
CA ALA A 351 -2.90 15.74 -3.98
C ALA A 351 -1.48 15.14 -3.81
N LYS A 352 -0.82 15.40 -2.67
CA LYS A 352 0.49 14.80 -2.37
C LYS A 352 0.42 13.28 -2.34
N ARG A 353 -0.61 12.70 -1.69
CA ARG A 353 -0.75 11.24 -1.61
C ARG A 353 -0.99 10.62 -2.98
N LEU A 354 -1.86 11.21 -3.81
CA LEU A 354 -2.16 10.73 -5.16
C LEU A 354 -0.91 10.68 -6.05
N VAL A 355 -0.05 11.71 -5.99
CA VAL A 355 1.24 11.69 -6.70
C VAL A 355 2.18 10.62 -6.14
N MET A 356 2.26 10.46 -4.81
CA MET A 356 3.17 9.50 -4.18
C MET A 356 2.74 8.05 -4.35
N VAL A 357 1.45 7.76 -4.57
CA VAL A 357 0.96 6.41 -4.87
C VAL A 357 1.59 5.86 -6.15
N ASP A 358 1.83 6.71 -7.15
CA ASP A 358 2.48 6.28 -8.39
C ASP A 358 3.87 5.67 -8.13
N HIS A 359 4.61 6.22 -7.19
CA HIS A 359 5.97 5.76 -6.86
C HIS A 359 6.03 4.58 -5.85
N GLN A 360 4.89 4.02 -5.47
CA GLN A 360 4.84 2.89 -4.53
C GLN A 360 4.57 1.58 -5.26
N PHE A 361 5.48 0.60 -5.12
CA PHE A 361 5.49 -0.69 -5.85
C PHE A 361 5.62 -0.58 -7.37
N GLY A 362 6.17 0.50 -7.89
CA GLY A 362 6.33 0.76 -9.32
C GLY A 362 5.50 1.94 -9.80
N ASP A 363 6.04 2.66 -10.78
CA ASP A 363 5.39 3.78 -11.44
C ASP A 363 4.67 3.36 -12.73
N GLU A 364 4.05 4.34 -13.40
CA GLU A 364 3.33 4.13 -14.67
C GLU A 364 4.19 3.43 -15.71
N ASP A 365 5.43 3.90 -15.93
CA ASP A 365 6.33 3.34 -16.94
C ASP A 365 6.74 1.89 -16.62
N HIS A 366 7.07 1.61 -15.35
CA HIS A 366 7.39 0.27 -14.88
C HIS A 366 6.23 -0.71 -15.13
N HIS A 367 5.02 -0.33 -14.73
CA HIS A 367 3.85 -1.20 -14.86
C HIS A 367 3.38 -1.34 -16.31
N LEU A 368 3.55 -0.32 -17.15
CA LEU A 368 3.27 -0.41 -18.58
C LEU A 368 4.22 -1.43 -19.25
N ALA A 369 5.52 -1.35 -18.96
CA ALA A 369 6.51 -2.31 -19.45
C ALA A 369 6.19 -3.74 -18.97
N ARG A 370 5.84 -3.90 -17.68
CA ARG A 370 5.44 -5.19 -17.10
C ARG A 370 4.18 -5.77 -17.75
N PHE A 371 3.15 -4.95 -17.97
CA PHE A 371 1.91 -5.35 -18.64
C PHE A 371 2.17 -5.89 -20.05
N ILE A 372 3.05 -5.21 -20.81
CA ILE A 372 3.45 -5.62 -22.15
C ILE A 372 4.20 -6.95 -22.10
N ALA A 373 5.19 -7.08 -21.22
CA ALA A 373 6.02 -8.29 -21.08
C ALA A 373 5.16 -9.53 -20.74
N LEU A 374 4.23 -9.39 -19.78
CA LEU A 374 3.32 -10.47 -19.39
C LEU A 374 2.28 -10.83 -20.47
N GLY A 375 2.09 -10.00 -21.49
CA GLY A 375 1.21 -10.28 -22.62
C GLY A 375 1.85 -10.98 -23.80
N GLN A 376 3.18 -11.18 -23.76
CA GLN A 376 3.96 -11.78 -24.85
C GLN A 376 4.32 -13.27 -24.60
N GLY A 377 3.95 -13.80 -23.44
CA GLY A 377 4.23 -15.16 -22.95
C GLY A 377 3.03 -16.11 -23.15
#